data_1949da9100c7373ba2ebbb504fff9a71
#
_entry.id   1949da9100c7373ba2ebbb504fff9a71
#
_cell.length_a   1.000
_cell.length_b   1.000
_cell.length_c   1.000
_cell.angle_alpha   90.00
_cell.angle_beta   90.00
_cell.angle_gamma   90.00
#
_symmetry.space_group_name_H-M   'P 1'
#
loop_
_entity.id
_entity.type
_entity.pdbx_description
1 polymer ?
#
loop_
_entity_poly.entity_id
_entity_poly.type
_entity_poly.pdbx_seq_one_letter_code
_entity_poly.pdbx_strand_id
1 'polypeptide(L)'
;MQHVSLARELADWCRRLTVADDVAERSQMLLADFLACMLGGLDEPVSRSTLRALGPDRSAQSIAWIMGTSGHALELDDTHEESSLHAGTVIWPTVLALAPGCGASCDDALRAAVVGYDVASFLGTLAGAQATYEHGFHPTGVYGAVGAAAAAGCLLNLDEEALVSAMGIACSLAGGTLAFLADGSWTKPMHAGAAAAHGIRAARLAESGFRGPASALDGAAGLAWAFAGRRIARDSIALPAFGDGMRDTGIKLYPCCRYIHGLLDLLRPDVVGVLDPATIDRITCTVLSGGFLLVASPAADKVEVSNQVAAQFSAPFGAALMLTRHSATLREYRDASVLGPALRPLMERVQCVTSDELDRAYPAKWGAAVSITLRDGSHIERSTPFMRGSPHAPLDWDGLQQKMADLIGASRAADVMRNARSFNGSQAAGDQPAVRMAYDATLARSFISVSCET
;
A
#
# COMPACT_ATOMS: atom_id res chain seq x y z
N MET A 1 -34.17 16.42 -11.87
CA MET A 1 -33.52 15.23 -12.49
C MET A 1 -32.93 14.43 -11.35
N GLN A 2 -33.22 13.13 -11.23
CA GLN A 2 -32.53 12.28 -10.26
C GLN A 2 -31.07 12.18 -10.72
N HIS A 3 -30.11 12.60 -9.90
CA HIS A 3 -28.70 12.44 -10.18
C HIS A 3 -28.37 10.95 -10.31
N VAL A 4 -27.63 10.57 -11.34
CA VAL A 4 -27.06 9.23 -11.48
C VAL A 4 -26.09 9.01 -10.31
N SER A 5 -26.13 7.88 -9.62
CA SER A 5 -25.22 7.62 -8.49
C SER A 5 -23.77 7.48 -8.95
N LEU A 6 -22.82 7.80 -8.08
CA LEU A 6 -21.39 7.66 -8.39
C LEU A 6 -21.03 6.21 -8.75
N ALA A 7 -21.66 5.23 -8.10
CA ALA A 7 -21.45 3.83 -8.40
C ALA A 7 -21.85 3.46 -9.84
N ARG A 8 -22.92 4.06 -10.39
CA ARG A 8 -23.30 3.84 -11.79
C ARG A 8 -22.32 4.46 -12.76
N GLU A 9 -21.90 5.69 -12.50
CA GLU A 9 -20.92 6.36 -13.36
C GLU A 9 -19.58 5.60 -13.37
N LEU A 10 -19.12 5.12 -12.20
CA LEU A 10 -17.94 4.27 -12.11
C LEU A 10 -18.12 2.92 -12.81
N ALA A 11 -19.30 2.28 -12.71
CA ALA A 11 -19.56 1.03 -13.38
C ALA A 11 -19.51 1.17 -14.91
N ASP A 12 -20.13 2.20 -15.47
CA ASP A 12 -20.03 2.50 -16.89
C ASP A 12 -18.59 2.86 -17.31
N TRP A 13 -17.88 3.65 -16.48
CA TRP A 13 -16.47 3.99 -16.69
C TRP A 13 -15.57 2.75 -16.69
N CYS A 14 -15.70 1.83 -15.72
CA CYS A 14 -14.96 0.58 -15.67
C CYS A 14 -15.12 -0.28 -16.93
N ARG A 15 -16.32 -0.32 -17.48
CA ARG A 15 -16.63 -1.11 -18.69
C ARG A 15 -16.00 -0.55 -19.96
N ARG A 16 -15.75 0.77 -19.99
CA ARG A 16 -15.13 1.48 -21.14
C ARG A 16 -13.61 1.57 -21.05
N LEU A 17 -13.00 1.19 -19.91
CA LEU A 17 -11.56 1.33 -19.69
C LEU A 17 -10.76 0.55 -20.74
N THR A 18 -9.80 1.24 -21.34
CA THR A 18 -8.76 0.67 -22.19
C THR A 18 -7.40 0.95 -21.57
N VAL A 19 -6.49 -0.01 -21.65
CA VAL A 19 -5.15 0.10 -21.09
C VAL A 19 -4.21 0.67 -22.14
N ALA A 20 -3.57 1.81 -21.86
CA ALA A 20 -2.52 2.38 -22.69
C ALA A 20 -1.18 1.69 -22.43
N ASP A 21 -0.25 1.76 -23.39
CA ASP A 21 1.03 1.03 -23.30
C ASP A 21 1.86 1.42 -22.07
N ASP A 22 1.92 2.70 -21.72
CA ASP A 22 2.61 3.21 -20.53
C ASP A 22 1.99 2.68 -19.22
N VAL A 23 0.65 2.54 -19.20
CA VAL A 23 -0.08 1.95 -18.06
C VAL A 23 0.16 0.45 -17.98
N ALA A 24 0.23 -0.24 -19.12
CA ALA A 24 0.55 -1.67 -19.15
C ALA A 24 1.95 -1.95 -18.59
N GLU A 25 2.97 -1.18 -19.00
CA GLU A 25 4.33 -1.27 -18.46
C GLU A 25 4.34 -0.94 -16.96
N ARG A 26 3.67 0.13 -16.53
CA ARG A 26 3.56 0.48 -15.12
C ARG A 26 2.88 -0.62 -14.30
N SER A 27 1.83 -1.23 -14.83
CA SER A 27 1.15 -2.38 -14.22
C SER A 27 2.10 -3.55 -13.98
N GLN A 28 2.95 -3.88 -14.97
CA GLN A 28 3.95 -4.93 -14.85
C GLN A 28 4.99 -4.62 -13.78
N MET A 29 5.44 -3.35 -13.66
CA MET A 29 6.34 -2.94 -12.58
C MET A 29 5.71 -3.09 -11.20
N LEU A 30 4.44 -2.66 -11.04
CA LEU A 30 3.70 -2.78 -9.78
C LEU A 30 3.40 -4.25 -9.44
N LEU A 31 3.15 -5.10 -10.45
CA LEU A 31 3.03 -6.55 -10.26
C LEU A 31 4.36 -7.15 -9.74
N ALA A 32 5.51 -6.76 -10.33
CA ALA A 32 6.82 -7.22 -9.89
C ALA A 32 7.10 -6.80 -8.43
N ASP A 33 6.80 -5.55 -8.10
CA ASP A 33 6.93 -5.02 -6.74
C ASP A 33 6.07 -5.79 -5.73
N PHE A 34 4.79 -5.99 -6.06
CA PHE A 34 3.88 -6.79 -5.23
C PHE A 34 4.38 -8.22 -5.03
N LEU A 35 4.79 -8.92 -6.10
CA LEU A 35 5.29 -10.30 -6.01
C LEU A 35 6.54 -10.38 -5.11
N ALA A 36 7.45 -9.44 -5.22
CA ALA A 36 8.65 -9.41 -4.39
C ALA A 36 8.31 -9.16 -2.91
N CYS A 37 7.42 -8.19 -2.62
CA CYS A 37 6.95 -7.91 -1.27
C CYS A 37 6.21 -9.11 -0.68
N MET A 38 5.35 -9.77 -1.44
CA MET A 38 4.64 -10.97 -1.01
C MET A 38 5.60 -12.12 -0.69
N LEU A 39 6.52 -12.43 -1.61
CA LEU A 39 7.51 -13.51 -1.43
C LEU A 39 8.42 -13.26 -0.23
N GLY A 40 8.87 -12.01 -0.03
CA GLY A 40 9.68 -11.61 1.11
C GLY A 40 8.92 -11.61 2.43
N GLY A 41 7.60 -11.36 2.38
CA GLY A 41 6.71 -11.27 3.54
C GLY A 41 6.11 -12.60 4.01
N LEU A 42 6.19 -13.68 3.19
CA LEU A 42 5.58 -14.98 3.55
C LEU A 42 6.11 -15.59 4.86
N ASP A 43 7.37 -15.29 5.22
CA ASP A 43 7.99 -15.80 6.43
C ASP A 43 7.76 -14.94 7.67
N GLU A 44 7.08 -13.81 7.53
CA GLU A 44 6.73 -12.95 8.67
C GLU A 44 5.70 -13.63 9.58
N PRO A 45 5.75 -13.38 10.90
CA PRO A 45 4.85 -14.01 11.85
C PRO A 45 3.36 -13.84 11.50
N VAL A 46 2.96 -12.68 11.03
CA VAL A 46 1.58 -12.39 10.59
C VAL A 46 1.17 -13.27 9.40
N SER A 47 2.06 -13.44 8.42
CA SER A 47 1.80 -14.27 7.24
C SER A 47 1.71 -15.75 7.62
N ARG A 48 2.60 -16.23 8.46
CA ARG A 48 2.57 -17.63 8.97
C ARG A 48 1.28 -17.89 9.76
N SER A 49 0.83 -16.94 10.58
CA SER A 49 -0.43 -17.06 11.31
C SER A 49 -1.63 -17.11 10.37
N THR A 50 -1.65 -16.25 9.35
CA THR A 50 -2.70 -16.23 8.31
C THR A 50 -2.71 -17.52 7.50
N LEU A 51 -1.53 -18.03 7.11
CA LEU A 51 -1.38 -19.30 6.41
C LEU A 51 -1.93 -20.49 7.21
N ARG A 52 -1.65 -20.55 8.52
CA ARG A 52 -2.21 -21.61 9.38
C ARG A 52 -3.73 -21.55 9.46
N ALA A 53 -4.29 -20.34 9.52
CA ALA A 53 -5.74 -20.16 9.67
C ALA A 53 -6.51 -20.41 8.36
N LEU A 54 -6.01 -19.94 7.23
CA LEU A 54 -6.72 -19.90 5.95
C LEU A 54 -6.16 -20.83 4.89
N GLY A 55 -4.92 -21.32 5.02
CA GLY A 55 -4.26 -22.16 4.02
C GLY A 55 -4.98 -23.47 3.66
N PRO A 56 -5.74 -24.11 4.57
CA PRO A 56 -6.56 -25.27 4.22
C PRO A 56 -7.71 -24.97 3.25
N ASP A 57 -8.24 -23.73 3.29
CA ASP A 57 -9.25 -23.26 2.34
C ASP A 57 -8.55 -22.67 1.09
N ARG A 58 -8.76 -23.34 -0.05
CA ARG A 58 -8.17 -22.95 -1.35
C ARG A 58 -9.09 -22.09 -2.20
N SER A 59 -10.09 -21.48 -1.60
CA SER A 59 -10.94 -20.51 -2.29
C SER A 59 -10.12 -19.28 -2.73
N ALA A 60 -10.55 -18.64 -3.81
CA ALA A 60 -9.92 -17.40 -4.27
C ALA A 60 -9.87 -16.33 -3.16
N GLN A 61 -10.89 -16.27 -2.29
CA GLN A 61 -10.94 -15.36 -1.15
C GLN A 61 -9.81 -15.63 -0.15
N SER A 62 -9.61 -16.87 0.26
CA SER A 62 -8.55 -17.24 1.22
C SER A 62 -7.17 -17.05 0.63
N ILE A 63 -6.97 -17.40 -0.64
CA ILE A 63 -5.72 -17.16 -1.36
C ILE A 63 -5.42 -15.65 -1.44
N ALA A 64 -6.40 -14.83 -1.84
CA ALA A 64 -6.24 -13.39 -1.90
C ALA A 64 -5.94 -12.78 -0.53
N TRP A 65 -6.61 -13.26 0.53
CA TRP A 65 -6.32 -12.81 1.90
C TRP A 65 -4.87 -13.09 2.30
N ILE A 66 -4.38 -14.32 2.08
CA ILE A 66 -3.01 -14.71 2.40
C ILE A 66 -2.00 -13.87 1.60
N MET A 67 -2.20 -13.76 0.28
CA MET A 67 -1.32 -12.98 -0.61
C MET A 67 -1.26 -11.50 -0.20
N GLY A 68 -2.42 -10.89 0.07
CA GLY A 68 -2.50 -9.47 0.46
C GLY A 68 -1.86 -9.20 1.81
N THR A 69 -2.13 -10.05 2.81
CA THR A 69 -1.49 -9.94 4.13
C THR A 69 0.03 -10.08 4.02
N SER A 70 0.52 -11.06 3.25
CA SER A 70 1.95 -11.26 3.06
C SER A 70 2.62 -10.14 2.28
N GLY A 71 1.93 -9.62 1.25
CA GLY A 71 2.41 -8.48 0.47
C GLY A 71 2.59 -7.20 1.29
N HIS A 72 1.72 -6.99 2.28
CA HIS A 72 1.75 -5.81 3.15
C HIS A 72 2.55 -6.00 4.46
N ALA A 73 3.04 -7.22 4.72
CA ALA A 73 3.70 -7.57 6.00
C ALA A 73 5.00 -6.81 6.26
N LEU A 74 5.69 -6.35 5.20
CA LEU A 74 6.99 -5.70 5.29
C LEU A 74 6.93 -4.17 5.29
N GLU A 75 5.75 -3.57 5.08
CA GLU A 75 5.59 -2.11 4.93
C GLU A 75 6.47 -1.54 3.79
N LEU A 76 6.71 -2.34 2.73
CA LEU A 76 7.60 -2.03 1.62
C LEU A 76 6.89 -2.03 0.25
N ASP A 77 5.62 -2.37 0.23
CA ASP A 77 4.72 -2.36 -0.91
C ASP A 77 4.39 -0.94 -1.40
N ASP A 78 3.85 -0.85 -2.60
CA ASP A 78 3.51 0.40 -3.27
C ASP A 78 2.56 1.31 -2.44
N THR A 79 2.48 2.58 -2.84
CA THR A 79 1.58 3.54 -2.20
C THR A 79 1.10 4.56 -3.22
N HIS A 80 -0.21 4.69 -3.39
CA HIS A 80 -0.80 5.84 -4.06
C HIS A 80 -0.77 7.03 -3.09
N GLU A 81 -0.01 8.06 -3.45
CA GLU A 81 0.38 9.10 -2.49
C GLU A 81 -0.81 9.93 -2.01
N GLU A 82 -1.64 10.44 -2.91
CA GLU A 82 -2.76 11.33 -2.56
C GLU A 82 -3.80 10.65 -1.65
N SER A 83 -4.13 9.39 -1.93
CA SER A 83 -5.10 8.64 -1.12
C SER A 83 -4.48 7.91 0.07
N SER A 84 -3.14 7.90 0.19
CA SER A 84 -2.38 7.14 1.20
C SER A 84 -2.74 5.64 1.23
N LEU A 85 -3.00 5.07 0.06
CA LEU A 85 -3.54 3.74 -0.13
C LEU A 85 -2.47 2.80 -0.70
N HIS A 86 -2.39 1.59 -0.18
CA HIS A 86 -1.52 0.51 -0.64
C HIS A 86 -2.28 -0.39 -1.61
N ALA A 87 -2.44 0.08 -2.85
CA ALA A 87 -3.33 -0.57 -3.82
C ALA A 87 -2.83 -1.96 -4.23
N GLY A 88 -1.51 -2.11 -4.42
CA GLY A 88 -0.92 -3.36 -4.91
C GLY A 88 -1.21 -4.56 -4.05
N THR A 89 -1.19 -4.40 -2.73
CA THR A 89 -1.46 -5.48 -1.78
C THR A 89 -2.93 -5.86 -1.61
N VAL A 90 -3.81 -5.14 -2.29
CA VAL A 90 -5.24 -5.45 -2.38
C VAL A 90 -5.62 -5.95 -3.78
N ILE A 91 -5.20 -5.21 -4.79
CA ILE A 91 -5.68 -5.44 -6.17
C ILE A 91 -4.99 -6.63 -6.82
N TRP A 92 -3.64 -6.74 -6.73
CA TRP A 92 -2.95 -7.89 -7.30
C TRP A 92 -3.37 -9.23 -6.66
N PRO A 93 -3.53 -9.36 -5.32
CA PRO A 93 -4.10 -10.56 -4.72
C PRO A 93 -5.49 -10.91 -5.27
N THR A 94 -6.36 -9.91 -5.44
CA THR A 94 -7.69 -10.09 -6.02
C THR A 94 -7.61 -10.66 -7.44
N VAL A 95 -6.78 -10.04 -8.29
CA VAL A 95 -6.63 -10.43 -9.70
C VAL A 95 -5.96 -11.80 -9.81
N LEU A 96 -4.82 -12.00 -9.15
CA LEU A 96 -4.05 -13.25 -9.24
C LEU A 96 -4.85 -14.45 -8.68
N ALA A 97 -5.63 -14.25 -7.62
CA ALA A 97 -6.45 -15.33 -7.04
C ALA A 97 -7.70 -15.67 -7.86
N LEU A 98 -8.28 -14.69 -8.57
CA LEU A 98 -9.56 -14.89 -9.26
C LEU A 98 -9.41 -15.23 -10.75
N ALA A 99 -8.44 -14.60 -11.45
CA ALA A 99 -8.27 -14.73 -12.90
C ALA A 99 -8.15 -16.19 -13.40
N PRO A 100 -7.42 -17.10 -12.72
CA PRO A 100 -7.34 -18.51 -13.16
C PRO A 100 -8.70 -19.18 -13.24
N GLY A 101 -9.56 -18.95 -12.26
CA GLY A 101 -10.90 -19.55 -12.18
C GLY A 101 -11.92 -18.94 -13.15
N CYS A 102 -11.61 -17.77 -13.74
CA CYS A 102 -12.46 -17.10 -14.73
C CYS A 102 -12.03 -17.38 -16.18
N GLY A 103 -10.90 -18.02 -16.40
CA GLY A 103 -10.31 -18.20 -17.75
C GLY A 103 -9.88 -16.87 -18.40
N ALA A 104 -9.61 -15.83 -17.57
CA ALA A 104 -9.22 -14.52 -18.04
C ALA A 104 -7.86 -14.55 -18.74
N SER A 105 -7.68 -13.72 -19.79
CA SER A 105 -6.39 -13.48 -20.41
C SER A 105 -5.50 -12.57 -19.53
N CYS A 106 -4.21 -12.45 -19.87
CA CYS A 106 -3.33 -11.49 -19.20
C CYS A 106 -3.81 -10.05 -19.41
N ASP A 107 -4.30 -9.72 -20.60
CA ASP A 107 -4.84 -8.38 -20.88
C ASP A 107 -6.09 -8.10 -20.05
N ASP A 108 -7.00 -9.09 -19.87
CA ASP A 108 -8.14 -8.96 -18.96
C ASP A 108 -7.69 -8.76 -17.51
N ALA A 109 -6.68 -9.49 -17.08
CA ALA A 109 -6.12 -9.38 -15.73
C ALA A 109 -5.45 -8.02 -15.50
N LEU A 110 -4.64 -7.52 -16.46
CA LEU A 110 -4.08 -6.17 -16.42
C LEU A 110 -5.16 -5.10 -16.39
N ARG A 111 -6.17 -5.22 -17.26
CA ARG A 111 -7.30 -4.29 -17.29
C ARG A 111 -8.04 -4.27 -15.95
N ALA A 112 -8.31 -5.43 -15.36
CA ALA A 112 -8.95 -5.53 -14.05
C ALA A 112 -8.08 -4.89 -12.94
N ALA A 113 -6.76 -5.07 -13.00
CA ALA A 113 -5.85 -4.42 -12.07
C ALA A 113 -5.89 -2.90 -12.19
N VAL A 114 -5.87 -2.33 -13.42
CA VAL A 114 -6.01 -0.89 -13.66
C VAL A 114 -7.33 -0.37 -13.08
N VAL A 115 -8.45 -1.02 -13.37
CA VAL A 115 -9.76 -0.67 -12.79
C VAL A 115 -9.70 -0.64 -11.26
N GLY A 116 -9.11 -1.65 -10.65
CA GLY A 116 -9.01 -1.73 -9.19
C GLY A 116 -8.20 -0.60 -8.57
N TYR A 117 -7.03 -0.29 -9.15
CA TYR A 117 -6.19 0.82 -8.71
C TYR A 117 -6.90 2.16 -8.86
N ASP A 118 -7.48 2.42 -10.04
CA ASP A 118 -8.16 3.69 -10.34
C ASP A 118 -9.36 3.91 -9.43
N VAL A 119 -10.22 2.90 -9.24
CA VAL A 119 -11.39 3.01 -8.37
C VAL A 119 -10.98 3.21 -6.91
N ALA A 120 -10.02 2.43 -6.41
CA ALA A 120 -9.59 2.54 -5.02
C ALA A 120 -8.94 3.89 -4.72
N SER A 121 -7.99 4.33 -5.56
CA SER A 121 -7.29 5.60 -5.38
C SER A 121 -8.22 6.80 -5.55
N PHE A 122 -9.09 6.78 -6.55
CA PHE A 122 -10.09 7.82 -6.76
C PHE A 122 -11.01 8.00 -5.54
N LEU A 123 -11.56 6.91 -4.99
CA LEU A 123 -12.41 6.98 -3.80
C LEU A 123 -11.64 7.46 -2.57
N GLY A 124 -10.40 7.02 -2.40
CA GLY A 124 -9.54 7.45 -1.31
C GLY A 124 -9.17 8.94 -1.39
N THR A 125 -8.85 9.44 -2.58
CA THR A 125 -8.62 10.87 -2.85
C THR A 125 -9.88 11.70 -2.59
N LEU A 126 -11.02 11.24 -3.09
CA LEU A 126 -12.30 11.94 -2.95
C LEU A 126 -12.74 12.05 -1.47
N ALA A 127 -12.55 11.00 -0.68
CA ALA A 127 -12.83 11.01 0.76
C ALA A 127 -11.77 11.78 1.56
N GLY A 128 -10.54 11.77 1.11
CA GLY A 128 -9.39 12.40 1.75
C GLY A 128 -8.71 11.48 2.78
N ALA A 129 -7.42 11.21 2.55
CA ALA A 129 -6.63 10.34 3.42
C ALA A 129 -6.59 10.82 4.87
N GLN A 130 -6.31 12.11 5.08
CA GLN A 130 -6.25 12.70 6.42
C GLN A 130 -7.57 12.57 7.18
N ALA A 131 -8.70 12.88 6.55
CA ALA A 131 -10.01 12.74 7.17
C ALA A 131 -10.32 11.29 7.57
N THR A 132 -9.89 10.32 6.74
CA THR A 132 -10.02 8.90 7.03
C THR A 132 -9.18 8.49 8.24
N TYR A 133 -7.94 8.98 8.35
CA TYR A 133 -7.09 8.75 9.53
C TYR A 133 -7.64 9.38 10.80
N GLU A 134 -8.17 10.59 10.72
CA GLU A 134 -8.81 11.29 11.87
C GLU A 134 -10.03 10.53 12.40
N HIS A 135 -10.75 9.81 11.52
CA HIS A 135 -11.83 8.90 11.90
C HIS A 135 -11.34 7.53 12.39
N GLY A 136 -10.02 7.31 12.46
CA GLY A 136 -9.41 6.10 12.99
C GLY A 136 -9.40 4.92 12.02
N PHE A 137 -9.52 5.14 10.70
CA PHE A 137 -9.55 4.08 9.71
C PHE A 137 -8.31 4.08 8.79
N HIS A 138 -7.96 2.88 8.33
CA HIS A 138 -6.89 2.65 7.37
C HIS A 138 -7.43 2.70 5.93
N PRO A 139 -7.03 3.68 5.09
CA PRO A 139 -7.56 3.85 3.73
C PRO A 139 -7.52 2.56 2.88
N THR A 140 -6.44 1.78 2.98
CA THR A 140 -6.25 0.52 2.25
C THR A 140 -7.37 -0.49 2.50
N GLY A 141 -7.77 -0.66 3.75
CA GLY A 141 -8.86 -1.59 4.11
C GLY A 141 -10.24 -1.09 3.67
N VAL A 142 -10.42 0.23 3.62
CA VAL A 142 -11.71 0.85 3.27
C VAL A 142 -11.90 0.94 1.76
N TYR A 143 -11.08 1.73 1.08
CA TYR A 143 -11.26 2.01 -0.35
C TYR A 143 -10.74 0.89 -1.24
N GLY A 144 -9.72 0.16 -0.76
CA GLY A 144 -9.21 -1.03 -1.42
C GLY A 144 -10.25 -2.12 -1.61
N ALA A 145 -11.15 -2.31 -0.65
CA ALA A 145 -12.24 -3.30 -0.77
C ALA A 145 -13.18 -3.00 -1.95
N VAL A 146 -13.47 -1.72 -2.20
CA VAL A 146 -14.32 -1.30 -3.33
C VAL A 146 -13.57 -1.43 -4.65
N GLY A 147 -12.28 -1.03 -4.71
CA GLY A 147 -11.42 -1.27 -5.87
C GLY A 147 -11.29 -2.75 -6.21
N ALA A 148 -11.11 -3.60 -5.20
CA ALA A 148 -11.08 -5.05 -5.37
C ALA A 148 -12.40 -5.60 -5.92
N ALA A 149 -13.55 -5.08 -5.47
CA ALA A 149 -14.84 -5.47 -6.01
C ALA A 149 -15.03 -5.05 -7.47
N ALA A 150 -14.55 -3.87 -7.85
CA ALA A 150 -14.56 -3.42 -9.23
C ALA A 150 -13.65 -4.29 -10.13
N ALA A 151 -12.41 -4.57 -9.68
CA ALA A 151 -11.49 -5.47 -10.38
C ALA A 151 -12.06 -6.89 -10.55
N ALA A 152 -12.59 -7.47 -9.47
CA ALA A 152 -13.22 -8.79 -9.49
C ALA A 152 -14.46 -8.80 -10.41
N GLY A 153 -15.28 -7.74 -10.37
CA GLY A 153 -16.42 -7.59 -11.24
C GLY A 153 -16.06 -7.54 -12.73
N CYS A 154 -14.93 -6.88 -13.07
CA CYS A 154 -14.41 -6.91 -14.44
C CYS A 154 -13.98 -8.32 -14.88
N LEU A 155 -13.28 -9.07 -14.03
CA LEU A 155 -12.86 -10.45 -14.32
C LEU A 155 -14.06 -11.40 -14.48
N LEU A 156 -15.13 -11.16 -13.74
CA LEU A 156 -16.39 -11.92 -13.81
C LEU A 156 -17.32 -11.45 -14.94
N ASN A 157 -16.92 -10.43 -15.72
CA ASN A 157 -17.74 -9.82 -16.77
C ASN A 157 -19.12 -9.39 -16.29
N LEU A 158 -19.21 -8.82 -15.08
CA LEU A 158 -20.47 -8.34 -14.52
C LEU A 158 -21.05 -7.23 -15.39
N ASP A 159 -22.38 -7.25 -15.56
CA ASP A 159 -23.09 -6.12 -16.16
C ASP A 159 -23.08 -4.89 -15.23
N GLU A 160 -23.61 -3.76 -15.71
CA GLU A 160 -23.61 -2.52 -14.97
C GLU A 160 -24.31 -2.63 -13.59
N GLU A 161 -25.49 -3.24 -13.55
CA GLU A 161 -26.27 -3.38 -12.32
C GLU A 161 -25.58 -4.30 -11.29
N ALA A 162 -24.98 -5.39 -11.75
CA ALA A 162 -24.22 -6.29 -10.91
C ALA A 162 -22.92 -5.61 -10.41
N LEU A 163 -22.24 -4.82 -11.26
CA LEU A 163 -21.03 -4.10 -10.86
C LEU A 163 -21.34 -3.00 -9.82
N VAL A 164 -22.44 -2.24 -9.99
CA VAL A 164 -22.98 -1.31 -8.99
C VAL A 164 -23.25 -2.04 -7.68
N SER A 165 -23.90 -3.20 -7.74
CA SER A 165 -24.19 -4.02 -6.56
C SER A 165 -22.91 -4.51 -5.88
N ALA A 166 -21.90 -4.96 -6.65
CA ALA A 166 -20.62 -5.42 -6.11
C ALA A 166 -19.90 -4.30 -5.31
N MET A 167 -19.80 -3.09 -5.88
CA MET A 167 -19.22 -1.95 -5.17
C MET A 167 -20.04 -1.57 -3.93
N GLY A 168 -21.37 -1.61 -4.03
CA GLY A 168 -22.28 -1.33 -2.91
C GLY A 168 -22.16 -2.34 -1.76
N ILE A 169 -22.00 -3.63 -2.07
CA ILE A 169 -21.77 -4.70 -1.07
C ILE A 169 -20.39 -4.51 -0.43
N ALA A 170 -19.36 -4.19 -1.23
CA ALA A 170 -18.00 -3.99 -0.73
C ALA A 170 -17.93 -2.85 0.29
N CYS A 171 -18.70 -1.77 0.12
CA CYS A 171 -18.80 -0.69 1.12
C CYS A 171 -19.26 -1.19 2.50
N SER A 172 -20.14 -2.20 2.54
CA SER A 172 -20.61 -2.80 3.80
C SER A 172 -19.62 -3.79 4.41
N LEU A 173 -18.67 -4.30 3.62
CA LEU A 173 -17.62 -5.21 4.06
C LEU A 173 -16.30 -4.49 4.36
N ALA A 174 -16.17 -3.22 3.96
CA ALA A 174 -14.99 -2.41 4.15
C ALA A 174 -14.73 -2.11 5.62
N GLY A 175 -13.46 -1.89 5.96
CA GLY A 175 -13.06 -1.54 7.33
C GLY A 175 -11.56 -1.62 7.54
N GLY A 176 -11.17 -1.55 8.81
CA GLY A 176 -9.77 -1.59 9.24
C GLY A 176 -9.43 -0.39 10.12
N THR A 177 -9.25 -0.61 11.44
CA THR A 177 -8.98 0.45 12.40
C THR A 177 -7.48 0.70 12.55
N LEU A 178 -7.12 1.91 12.98
CA LEU A 178 -5.74 2.29 13.30
C LEU A 178 -5.29 1.84 14.71
N ALA A 179 -6.09 1.04 15.42
CA ALA A 179 -5.80 0.61 16.79
C ALA A 179 -4.44 -0.11 16.93
N PHE A 180 -3.95 -0.75 15.87
CA PHE A 180 -2.63 -1.40 15.83
C PHE A 180 -1.46 -0.46 16.15
N LEU A 181 -1.63 0.86 16.00
CA LEU A 181 -0.61 1.85 16.33
C LEU A 181 -0.31 1.91 17.83
N ALA A 182 -1.26 1.49 18.68
CA ALA A 182 -1.13 1.56 20.14
C ALA A 182 -0.19 0.47 20.71
N ASP A 183 -0.10 -0.69 20.06
CA ASP A 183 0.63 -1.86 20.59
C ASP A 183 1.51 -2.58 19.54
N GLY A 184 1.48 -2.10 18.28
CA GLY A 184 2.21 -2.74 17.19
C GLY A 184 1.64 -4.11 16.79
N SER A 185 0.34 -4.34 17.01
CA SER A 185 -0.35 -5.57 16.58
C SER A 185 -0.41 -5.67 15.05
N TRP A 186 -0.73 -6.88 14.55
CA TRP A 186 -0.57 -7.22 13.12
C TRP A 186 -1.82 -6.97 12.27
N THR A 187 -2.77 -6.17 12.74
CA THR A 187 -4.03 -5.98 12.00
C THR A 187 -3.85 -5.12 10.74
N LYS A 188 -2.83 -4.26 10.66
CA LYS A 188 -2.58 -3.46 9.45
C LYS A 188 -2.35 -4.31 8.20
N PRO A 189 -1.39 -5.27 8.15
CA PRO A 189 -1.24 -6.16 6.99
C PRO A 189 -2.51 -6.98 6.70
N MET A 190 -3.23 -7.42 7.73
CA MET A 190 -4.50 -8.13 7.58
C MET A 190 -5.54 -7.29 6.81
N HIS A 191 -5.59 -5.98 6.99
CA HIS A 191 -6.57 -5.12 6.30
C HIS A 191 -6.46 -5.24 4.78
N ALA A 192 -5.24 -5.34 4.22
CA ALA A 192 -5.04 -5.49 2.79
C ALA A 192 -5.59 -6.83 2.27
N GLY A 193 -5.23 -7.92 2.96
CA GLY A 193 -5.76 -9.25 2.61
C GLY A 193 -7.26 -9.36 2.76
N ALA A 194 -7.82 -8.80 3.84
CA ALA A 194 -9.26 -8.76 4.07
C ALA A 194 -9.98 -7.98 2.96
N ALA A 195 -9.47 -6.80 2.58
CA ALA A 195 -10.04 -5.99 1.51
C ALA A 195 -10.08 -6.73 0.16
N ALA A 196 -9.01 -7.43 -0.20
CA ALA A 196 -8.95 -8.26 -1.40
C ALA A 196 -10.02 -9.38 -1.39
N ALA A 197 -10.11 -10.12 -0.29
CA ALA A 197 -11.08 -11.19 -0.13
C ALA A 197 -12.53 -10.67 -0.09
N HIS A 198 -12.77 -9.53 0.55
CA HIS A 198 -14.08 -8.89 0.62
C HIS A 198 -14.53 -8.41 -0.76
N GLY A 199 -13.61 -7.85 -1.58
CA GLY A 199 -13.90 -7.47 -2.96
C GLY A 199 -14.35 -8.66 -3.81
N ILE A 200 -13.61 -9.78 -3.75
CA ILE A 200 -13.99 -11.02 -4.44
C ILE A 200 -15.38 -11.50 -3.97
N ARG A 201 -15.61 -11.51 -2.65
CA ARG A 201 -16.90 -11.94 -2.08
C ARG A 201 -18.04 -11.04 -2.54
N ALA A 202 -17.84 -9.73 -2.56
CA ALA A 202 -18.84 -8.77 -3.01
C ALA A 202 -19.20 -8.98 -4.49
N ALA A 203 -18.22 -9.19 -5.36
CA ALA A 203 -18.42 -9.45 -6.78
C ALA A 203 -19.16 -10.78 -7.01
N ARG A 204 -18.80 -11.86 -6.29
CA ARG A 204 -19.50 -13.17 -6.37
C ARG A 204 -20.95 -13.12 -5.87
N LEU A 205 -21.23 -12.34 -4.81
CA LEU A 205 -22.60 -12.12 -4.35
C LEU A 205 -23.42 -11.38 -5.42
N ALA A 206 -22.85 -10.35 -6.03
CA ALA A 206 -23.52 -9.60 -7.10
C ALA A 206 -23.76 -10.46 -8.34
N GLU A 207 -22.77 -11.28 -8.74
CA GLU A 207 -22.92 -12.28 -9.82
C GLU A 207 -24.11 -13.23 -9.58
N SER A 208 -24.36 -13.58 -8.32
CA SER A 208 -25.46 -14.44 -7.93
C SER A 208 -26.81 -13.70 -7.78
N GLY A 209 -26.86 -12.41 -8.15
CA GLY A 209 -28.09 -11.60 -8.09
C GLY A 209 -28.34 -10.91 -6.76
N PHE A 210 -27.38 -10.93 -5.81
CA PHE A 210 -27.50 -10.15 -4.57
C PHE A 210 -27.38 -8.64 -4.88
N ARG A 211 -28.28 -7.83 -4.33
CA ARG A 211 -28.36 -6.40 -4.61
C ARG A 211 -27.64 -5.59 -3.55
N GLY A 212 -26.65 -4.78 -3.97
CA GLY A 212 -26.01 -3.75 -3.17
C GLY A 212 -26.64 -2.37 -3.41
N PRO A 213 -26.53 -1.44 -2.46
CA PRO A 213 -27.12 -0.12 -2.61
C PRO A 213 -26.33 0.73 -3.62
N ALA A 214 -27.02 1.26 -4.63
CA ALA A 214 -26.42 2.13 -5.65
C ALA A 214 -25.87 3.46 -5.06
N SER A 215 -26.38 3.90 -3.91
CA SER A 215 -25.95 5.11 -3.19
C SER A 215 -24.85 4.85 -2.15
N ALA A 216 -24.23 3.66 -2.16
CA ALA A 216 -23.24 3.28 -1.16
C ALA A 216 -21.99 4.17 -1.15
N LEU A 217 -21.61 4.77 -2.27
CA LEU A 217 -20.41 5.61 -2.35
C LEU A 217 -20.66 7.05 -1.88
N ASP A 218 -21.70 7.70 -2.42
CA ASP A 218 -21.99 9.12 -2.32
C ASP A 218 -23.26 9.49 -1.56
N GLY A 219 -24.04 8.50 -1.13
CA GLY A 219 -25.27 8.71 -0.39
C GLY A 219 -25.09 9.27 1.02
N ALA A 220 -26.20 9.64 1.65
CA ALA A 220 -26.21 10.24 2.99
C ALA A 220 -25.58 9.37 4.09
N ALA A 221 -25.61 8.05 3.93
CA ALA A 221 -24.93 7.06 4.76
C ALA A 221 -23.87 6.27 3.94
N GLY A 222 -23.31 6.91 2.91
CA GLY A 222 -22.35 6.29 2.02
C GLY A 222 -20.93 6.24 2.60
N LEU A 223 -20.04 5.63 1.84
CA LEU A 223 -18.66 5.32 2.23
C LEU A 223 -17.88 6.55 2.73
N ALA A 224 -17.90 7.65 1.96
CA ALA A 224 -17.16 8.85 2.33
C ALA A 224 -17.67 9.49 3.63
N TRP A 225 -18.99 9.45 3.87
CA TRP A 225 -19.54 9.91 5.15
C TRP A 225 -19.17 8.98 6.31
N ALA A 226 -19.33 7.67 6.12
CA ALA A 226 -19.11 6.69 7.19
C ALA A 226 -17.65 6.66 7.67
N PHE A 227 -16.68 6.74 6.74
CA PHE A 227 -15.27 6.54 7.06
C PHE A 227 -14.43 7.82 7.11
N ALA A 228 -14.91 8.93 6.57
CA ALA A 228 -14.18 10.20 6.54
C ALA A 228 -15.03 11.41 6.97
N GLY A 229 -16.30 11.22 7.36
CA GLY A 229 -17.20 12.31 7.75
C GLY A 229 -17.48 13.31 6.61
N ARG A 230 -17.19 12.96 5.36
CA ARG A 230 -17.31 13.88 4.21
C ARG A 230 -18.54 13.60 3.38
N ARG A 231 -19.21 14.69 2.98
CA ARG A 231 -20.28 14.68 1.97
C ARG A 231 -19.68 14.94 0.60
N ILE A 232 -20.00 14.08 -0.34
CA ILE A 232 -19.54 14.22 -1.72
C ILE A 232 -20.46 15.17 -2.47
N ALA A 233 -19.92 16.30 -2.95
CA ALA A 233 -20.63 17.24 -3.82
C ALA A 233 -20.55 16.77 -5.26
N ARG A 234 -21.62 16.16 -5.77
CA ARG A 234 -21.66 15.50 -7.09
C ARG A 234 -21.30 16.42 -8.27
N ASP A 235 -21.72 17.68 -8.21
CA ASP A 235 -21.55 18.64 -9.31
C ASP A 235 -20.10 19.01 -9.61
N SER A 236 -19.15 18.65 -8.71
CA SER A 236 -17.73 18.96 -8.84
C SER A 236 -16.84 17.73 -9.08
N ILE A 237 -17.42 16.55 -9.27
CA ILE A 237 -16.65 15.32 -9.44
C ILE A 237 -16.35 15.08 -10.91
N ALA A 238 -15.05 15.01 -11.25
CA ALA A 238 -14.56 14.43 -12.50
C ALA A 238 -14.06 13.02 -12.21
N LEU A 239 -14.46 12.04 -13.04
CA LEU A 239 -13.89 10.69 -12.97
C LEU A 239 -12.42 10.74 -13.40
N PRO A 240 -11.57 9.82 -12.86
CA PRO A 240 -10.15 9.80 -13.18
C PRO A 240 -9.92 9.46 -14.67
N ALA A 241 -8.80 9.89 -15.23
CA ALA A 241 -8.37 9.33 -16.50
C ALA A 241 -7.94 7.86 -16.31
N PHE A 242 -8.02 7.08 -17.38
CA PHE A 242 -7.70 5.65 -17.32
C PHE A 242 -6.21 5.44 -17.00
N GLY A 243 -5.94 4.73 -15.90
CA GLY A 243 -4.60 4.40 -15.43
C GLY A 243 -3.95 5.43 -14.50
N ASP A 244 -4.62 6.53 -14.14
CA ASP A 244 -4.06 7.52 -13.22
C ASP A 244 -3.71 6.90 -11.86
N GLY A 245 -4.57 6.02 -11.33
CA GLY A 245 -4.29 5.32 -10.08
C GLY A 245 -2.98 4.54 -10.09
N MET A 246 -2.58 3.99 -11.24
CA MET A 246 -1.28 3.31 -11.38
C MET A 246 -0.13 4.29 -11.61
N ARG A 247 -0.33 5.32 -12.44
CA ARG A 247 0.70 6.34 -12.69
C ARG A 247 1.09 7.08 -11.41
N ASP A 248 0.08 7.40 -10.57
CA ASP A 248 0.24 8.16 -9.34
C ASP A 248 0.58 7.28 -8.12
N THR A 249 0.84 5.99 -8.35
CA THR A 249 1.33 5.08 -7.31
C THR A 249 2.85 5.04 -7.29
N GLY A 250 3.45 5.31 -6.12
CA GLY A 250 4.88 5.23 -5.87
C GLY A 250 5.32 3.84 -5.38
N ILE A 251 6.57 3.46 -5.66
CA ILE A 251 7.22 2.23 -5.16
C ILE A 251 8.11 2.60 -3.98
N LYS A 252 7.90 1.97 -2.82
CA LYS A 252 8.70 2.21 -1.61
C LYS A 252 10.11 1.65 -1.72
N LEU A 253 11.09 2.40 -1.19
CA LEU A 253 12.48 1.96 -1.05
C LEU A 253 12.85 1.59 0.39
N TYR A 254 12.07 2.05 1.37
CA TYR A 254 12.32 1.79 2.79
C TYR A 254 11.12 1.07 3.41
N PRO A 255 11.35 0.08 4.29
CA PRO A 255 10.29 -0.73 4.89
C PRO A 255 9.64 -0.02 6.08
N CYS A 256 9.11 1.17 5.84
CA CYS A 256 8.47 2.01 6.85
C CYS A 256 7.34 2.85 6.27
N CYS A 257 6.64 3.59 7.12
CA CYS A 257 5.58 4.48 6.71
C CYS A 257 6.07 5.49 5.66
N ARG A 258 5.27 5.69 4.60
CA ARG A 258 5.64 6.56 3.46
C ARG A 258 6.02 7.97 3.89
N TYR A 259 5.40 8.50 4.93
CA TYR A 259 5.69 9.83 5.48
C TYR A 259 7.11 10.00 6.05
N ILE A 260 7.87 8.90 6.23
CA ILE A 260 9.27 8.94 6.69
C ILE A 260 10.25 8.95 5.51
N HIS A 261 9.86 8.49 4.31
CA HIS A 261 10.78 8.26 3.20
C HIS A 261 11.55 9.51 2.77
N GLY A 262 10.88 10.67 2.65
CA GLY A 262 11.54 11.93 2.31
C GLY A 262 12.61 12.32 3.33
N LEU A 263 12.38 12.07 4.62
CA LEU A 263 13.36 12.29 5.67
C LEU A 263 14.59 11.38 5.49
N LEU A 264 14.35 10.09 5.21
CA LEU A 264 15.43 9.12 4.99
C LEU A 264 16.26 9.49 3.75
N ASP A 265 15.62 9.91 2.67
CA ASP A 265 16.34 10.39 1.48
C ASP A 265 17.25 11.59 1.77
N LEU A 266 16.75 12.54 2.57
CA LEU A 266 17.50 13.74 2.95
C LEU A 266 18.65 13.47 3.93
N LEU A 267 18.54 12.42 4.76
CA LEU A 267 19.53 12.06 5.77
C LEU A 267 20.58 11.06 5.27
N ARG A 268 20.56 10.68 4.00
CA ARG A 268 21.57 9.79 3.41
C ARG A 268 22.96 10.43 3.46
N PRO A 269 24.04 9.61 3.61
CA PRO A 269 25.41 10.12 3.70
C PRO A 269 25.88 10.86 2.43
N ASP A 270 25.33 10.55 1.26
CA ASP A 270 25.61 11.27 0.01
C ASP A 270 24.87 12.63 -0.10
N VAL A 271 23.94 12.92 0.80
CA VAL A 271 23.18 14.19 0.87
C VAL A 271 23.67 15.10 2.00
N VAL A 272 23.86 14.56 3.22
CA VAL A 272 24.29 15.36 4.39
C VAL A 272 25.75 15.16 4.77
N GLY A 273 26.45 14.24 4.10
CA GLY A 273 27.77 13.78 4.52
C GLY A 273 27.71 12.71 5.61
N VAL A 274 28.86 12.11 5.88
CA VAL A 274 29.01 11.18 7.02
C VAL A 274 29.22 11.99 8.29
N LEU A 275 28.24 12.00 9.17
CA LEU A 275 28.26 12.71 10.44
C LEU A 275 28.58 11.76 11.59
N ASP A 276 29.38 12.21 12.55
CA ASP A 276 29.49 11.51 13.84
C ASP A 276 28.25 11.83 14.68
N PRO A 277 27.39 10.84 15.01
CA PRO A 277 26.20 11.05 15.81
C PRO A 277 26.45 11.74 17.16
N ALA A 278 27.68 11.62 17.72
CA ALA A 278 28.02 12.25 18.96
C ALA A 278 28.12 13.80 18.84
N THR A 279 28.43 14.30 17.64
CA THR A 279 28.55 15.76 17.36
C THR A 279 27.19 16.42 17.13
N ILE A 280 26.12 15.66 16.92
CA ILE A 280 24.79 16.18 16.66
C ILE A 280 24.19 16.68 17.98
N ASP A 281 23.73 17.95 18.00
CA ASP A 281 23.00 18.52 19.11
C ASP A 281 21.49 18.33 18.96
N ARG A 282 20.93 18.64 17.77
CA ARG A 282 19.50 18.54 17.48
C ARG A 282 19.25 18.22 16.00
N ILE A 283 18.18 17.48 15.76
CA ILE A 283 17.65 17.17 14.43
C ILE A 283 16.18 17.62 14.41
N THR A 284 15.82 18.46 13.46
CA THR A 284 14.41 18.82 13.21
C THR A 284 13.96 18.12 11.93
N CYS A 285 12.93 17.29 12.04
CA CYS A 285 12.31 16.58 10.93
C CYS A 285 10.96 17.24 10.63
N THR A 286 10.80 17.83 9.45
CA THR A 286 9.52 18.41 9.02
C THR A 286 8.78 17.40 8.19
N VAL A 287 7.57 17.03 8.65
CA VAL A 287 6.67 16.06 8.02
C VAL A 287 5.34 16.71 7.68
N LEU A 288 4.61 16.13 6.73
CA LEU A 288 3.25 16.55 6.40
C LEU A 288 2.29 16.29 7.59
N SER A 289 1.36 17.22 7.82
CA SER A 289 0.36 17.13 8.89
C SER A 289 -0.46 15.83 8.83
N GLY A 290 -0.79 15.36 7.62
CA GLY A 290 -1.52 14.10 7.42
C GLY A 290 -0.80 12.85 7.92
N GLY A 291 0.54 12.89 8.01
CA GLY A 291 1.34 11.80 8.55
C GLY A 291 1.76 11.97 10.00
N PHE A 292 1.60 13.17 10.56
CA PHE A 292 2.16 13.52 11.87
C PHE A 292 1.68 12.60 12.99
N LEU A 293 0.38 12.30 13.04
CA LEU A 293 -0.21 11.36 14.00
C LEU A 293 0.36 9.94 13.86
N LEU A 294 0.75 9.55 12.65
CA LEU A 294 1.26 8.20 12.39
C LEU A 294 2.71 8.04 12.83
N VAL A 295 3.58 9.02 12.53
CA VAL A 295 5.04 8.85 12.60
C VAL A 295 5.74 9.72 13.64
N ALA A 296 5.04 10.72 14.22
CA ALA A 296 5.64 11.74 15.08
C ALA A 296 4.93 11.93 16.42
N SER A 297 3.69 11.47 16.57
CA SER A 297 2.86 11.72 17.76
C SER A 297 2.26 10.42 18.33
N PRO A 298 2.13 10.27 19.66
CA PRO A 298 2.78 11.11 20.69
C PRO A 298 4.31 10.98 20.64
N ALA A 299 5.05 12.06 20.86
CA ALA A 299 6.51 12.06 20.72
C ALA A 299 7.21 11.05 21.64
N ALA A 300 6.70 10.86 22.87
CA ALA A 300 7.25 9.91 23.83
C ALA A 300 7.19 8.46 23.29
N ASP A 301 6.09 8.08 22.64
CA ASP A 301 5.90 6.72 22.12
C ASP A 301 6.81 6.46 20.92
N LYS A 302 7.18 7.51 20.16
CA LYS A 302 8.02 7.38 18.96
C LYS A 302 9.50 7.18 19.27
N VAL A 303 9.93 7.40 20.50
CA VAL A 303 11.29 7.07 20.96
C VAL A 303 11.36 5.75 21.75
N GLU A 304 10.20 5.16 22.09
CA GLU A 304 10.09 3.84 22.76
C GLU A 304 9.89 2.74 21.72
N VAL A 305 10.93 2.47 20.94
CA VAL A 305 10.88 1.46 19.88
C VAL A 305 11.27 0.09 20.42
N SER A 306 10.29 -0.79 20.57
CA SER A 306 10.45 -2.15 21.12
C SER A 306 10.21 -3.28 20.11
N ASN A 307 9.68 -2.96 18.94
CA ASN A 307 9.34 -3.93 17.89
C ASN A 307 9.38 -3.31 16.50
N GLN A 308 9.31 -4.17 15.49
CA GLN A 308 9.38 -3.77 14.08
C GLN A 308 8.30 -2.75 13.69
N VAL A 309 7.05 -2.95 14.11
CA VAL A 309 5.94 -2.05 13.76
C VAL A 309 6.15 -0.68 14.39
N ALA A 310 6.54 -0.60 15.65
CA ALA A 310 6.87 0.66 16.31
C ALA A 310 7.98 1.42 15.55
N ALA A 311 9.00 0.72 15.09
CA ALA A 311 10.09 1.30 14.27
C ALA A 311 9.58 1.83 12.92
N GLN A 312 8.74 1.07 12.24
CA GLN A 312 8.19 1.42 10.93
C GLN A 312 7.31 2.67 10.94
N PHE A 313 6.79 3.02 12.13
CA PHE A 313 5.97 4.23 12.35
C PHE A 313 6.64 5.25 13.27
N SER A 314 7.98 5.29 13.31
CA SER A 314 8.78 6.26 14.07
C SER A 314 9.72 7.05 13.18
N ALA A 315 9.42 8.33 12.95
CA ALA A 315 10.35 9.25 12.25
C ALA A 315 11.65 9.46 13.06
N PRO A 316 11.65 9.59 14.41
CA PRO A 316 12.87 9.62 15.20
C PRO A 316 13.75 8.38 15.02
N PHE A 317 13.18 7.18 14.99
CA PHE A 317 13.94 5.94 14.75
C PHE A 317 14.56 5.93 13.36
N GLY A 318 13.78 6.24 12.31
CA GLY A 318 14.28 6.30 10.95
C GLY A 318 15.43 7.28 10.78
N ALA A 319 15.28 8.48 11.35
CA ALA A 319 16.32 9.51 11.31
C ALA A 319 17.62 9.08 12.03
N ALA A 320 17.49 8.57 13.24
CA ALA A 320 18.63 8.08 14.02
C ALA A 320 19.31 6.88 13.35
N LEU A 321 18.53 5.97 12.78
CA LEU A 321 19.01 4.81 12.04
C LEU A 321 19.84 5.23 10.82
N MET A 322 19.31 6.11 9.98
CA MET A 322 20.00 6.56 8.76
C MET A 322 21.30 7.28 9.09
N LEU A 323 21.31 8.17 10.09
CA LEU A 323 22.50 8.91 10.52
C LEU A 323 23.57 8.02 11.18
N THR A 324 23.18 6.89 11.79
CA THR A 324 24.12 6.02 12.51
C THR A 324 24.58 4.83 11.67
N ARG A 325 23.70 4.25 10.88
CA ARG A 325 23.97 3.04 10.11
C ARG A 325 24.16 3.30 8.61
N HIS A 326 23.82 4.50 8.15
CA HIS A 326 23.83 4.90 6.73
C HIS A 326 22.96 3.99 5.84
N SER A 327 22.03 3.30 6.47
CA SER A 327 21.16 2.28 5.88
C SER A 327 19.82 2.23 6.63
N ALA A 328 18.74 1.92 5.92
CA ALA A 328 17.41 1.75 6.50
C ALA A 328 16.69 0.61 5.75
N THR A 329 17.31 -0.57 5.73
CA THR A 329 16.78 -1.77 5.06
C THR A 329 15.91 -2.61 5.98
N LEU A 330 15.28 -3.64 5.43
CA LEU A 330 14.44 -4.55 6.20
C LEU A 330 15.18 -5.21 7.37
N ARG A 331 16.49 -5.45 7.23
CA ARG A 331 17.31 -6.03 8.30
C ARG A 331 17.30 -5.17 9.55
N GLU A 332 17.58 -3.87 9.42
CA GLU A 332 17.62 -2.96 10.56
C GLU A 332 16.24 -2.81 11.22
N TYR A 333 15.16 -2.82 10.43
CA TYR A 333 13.80 -2.76 10.99
C TYR A 333 13.40 -4.05 11.71
N ARG A 334 13.84 -5.23 11.25
CA ARG A 334 13.66 -6.51 11.99
C ARG A 334 14.42 -6.52 13.30
N ASP A 335 15.61 -5.90 13.35
CA ASP A 335 16.43 -5.79 14.55
C ASP A 335 16.01 -4.62 15.47
N ALA A 336 14.84 -4.04 15.27
CA ALA A 336 14.37 -2.83 15.96
C ALA A 336 14.34 -2.94 17.48
N SER A 337 14.02 -4.12 18.03
CA SER A 337 14.05 -4.36 19.49
C SER A 337 15.45 -4.23 20.10
N VAL A 338 16.50 -4.49 19.32
CA VAL A 338 17.91 -4.33 19.72
C VAL A 338 18.40 -2.92 19.41
N LEU A 339 18.06 -2.39 18.22
CA LEU A 339 18.53 -1.10 17.77
C LEU A 339 17.83 0.08 18.46
N GLY A 340 16.54 -0.07 18.81
CA GLY A 340 15.78 0.99 19.46
C GLY A 340 16.46 1.53 20.71
N PRO A 341 16.80 0.68 21.72
CA PRO A 341 17.55 1.14 22.89
C PRO A 341 18.92 1.76 22.57
N ALA A 342 19.63 1.23 21.57
CA ALA A 342 20.95 1.75 21.18
C ALA A 342 20.87 3.12 20.47
N LEU A 343 19.81 3.37 19.70
CA LEU A 343 19.58 4.62 18.96
C LEU A 343 18.86 5.68 19.80
N ARG A 344 18.26 5.30 20.93
CA ARG A 344 17.44 6.17 21.77
C ARG A 344 18.11 7.52 22.11
N PRO A 345 19.41 7.60 22.50
CA PRO A 345 20.05 8.87 22.81
C PRO A 345 20.06 9.87 21.64
N LEU A 346 20.06 9.36 20.39
CA LEU A 346 19.96 10.21 19.20
C LEU A 346 18.51 10.49 18.85
N MET A 347 17.60 9.52 19.01
CA MET A 347 16.16 9.69 18.79
C MET A 347 15.57 10.79 19.69
N GLU A 348 16.03 10.91 20.93
CA GLU A 348 15.61 11.95 21.88
C GLU A 348 16.04 13.37 21.46
N ARG A 349 16.98 13.50 20.51
CA ARG A 349 17.40 14.77 19.90
C ARG A 349 16.61 15.08 18.63
N VAL A 350 15.72 14.21 18.19
CA VAL A 350 14.86 14.42 17.01
C VAL A 350 13.58 15.09 17.43
N GLN A 351 13.34 16.26 16.86
CA GLN A 351 12.07 16.98 16.97
C GLN A 351 11.32 16.89 15.65
N CYS A 352 10.11 16.34 15.67
CA CYS A 352 9.23 16.36 14.50
C CYS A 352 8.32 17.58 14.56
N VAL A 353 8.17 18.26 13.43
CA VAL A 353 7.31 19.44 13.25
C VAL A 353 6.54 19.33 11.95
N THR A 354 5.48 20.12 11.82
CA THR A 354 4.73 20.32 10.58
C THR A 354 5.11 21.64 9.91
N SER A 355 4.75 21.82 8.66
CA SER A 355 4.98 23.06 7.91
C SER A 355 3.78 23.38 7.03
N ASP A 356 3.23 24.58 7.20
CA ASP A 356 2.15 25.10 6.35
C ASP A 356 2.55 25.18 4.87
N GLU A 357 3.84 25.33 4.57
CA GLU A 357 4.36 25.35 3.20
C GLU A 357 4.26 23.98 2.56
N LEU A 358 4.71 22.93 3.26
CA LEU A 358 4.61 21.55 2.77
C LEU A 358 3.15 21.13 2.66
N ASP A 359 2.32 21.45 3.64
CA ASP A 359 0.90 21.08 3.64
C ASP A 359 0.11 21.76 2.51
N ARG A 360 0.41 23.02 2.20
CA ARG A 360 -0.20 23.72 1.04
C ARG A 360 0.21 23.13 -0.32
N ALA A 361 1.40 22.53 -0.39
CA ALA A 361 1.87 21.89 -1.61
C ALA A 361 1.33 20.45 -1.79
N TYR A 362 0.87 19.83 -0.70
CA TYR A 362 0.25 18.51 -0.71
C TYR A 362 -1.19 18.59 -1.26
N PRO A 363 -1.68 17.62 -2.06
CA PRO A 363 -1.02 16.37 -2.44
C PRO A 363 -0.11 16.46 -3.67
N ALA A 364 -0.08 17.58 -4.40
CA ALA A 364 0.72 17.72 -5.62
C ALA A 364 2.24 17.53 -5.37
N LYS A 365 2.70 17.83 -4.15
CA LYS A 365 4.07 17.54 -3.69
C LYS A 365 4.02 16.86 -2.33
N TRP A 366 4.65 15.72 -2.23
CA TRP A 366 4.82 15.03 -0.96
C TRP A 366 6.23 15.27 -0.40
N GLY A 367 6.45 16.49 0.08
CA GLY A 367 7.77 16.98 0.49
C GLY A 367 8.15 16.62 1.92
N ALA A 368 9.43 16.79 2.21
CA ALA A 368 10.02 16.71 3.55
C ALA A 368 11.15 17.73 3.70
N ALA A 369 11.50 18.08 4.93
CA ALA A 369 12.69 18.87 5.22
C ALA A 369 13.37 18.37 6.50
N VAL A 370 14.68 18.54 6.56
CA VAL A 370 15.50 18.24 7.74
C VAL A 370 16.43 19.39 8.04
N SER A 371 16.64 19.64 9.32
CA SER A 371 17.61 20.61 9.83
C SER A 371 18.41 19.92 10.92
N ILE A 372 19.75 19.94 10.81
CA ILE A 372 20.67 19.33 11.76
C ILE A 372 21.55 20.43 12.33
N THR A 373 21.58 20.61 13.65
CA THR A 373 22.48 21.50 14.37
C THR A 373 23.55 20.66 15.03
N LEU A 374 24.80 20.97 14.78
CA LEU A 374 25.95 20.33 15.43
C LEU A 374 26.36 21.09 16.70
N ARG A 375 27.07 20.43 17.61
CA ARG A 375 27.52 21.01 18.90
C ARG A 375 28.51 22.17 18.74
N ASP A 376 29.19 22.27 17.62
CA ASP A 376 30.08 23.42 17.28
C ASP A 376 29.32 24.63 16.73
N GLY A 377 27.98 24.54 16.63
CA GLY A 377 27.09 25.56 16.09
C GLY A 377 26.90 25.50 14.58
N SER A 378 27.56 24.62 13.88
CA SER A 378 27.35 24.45 12.45
C SER A 378 25.96 23.87 12.16
N HIS A 379 25.42 24.14 10.97
CA HIS A 379 24.05 23.90 10.62
C HIS A 379 23.91 23.32 9.19
N ILE A 380 23.08 22.29 9.03
CA ILE A 380 22.82 21.67 7.75
C ILE A 380 21.30 21.69 7.53
N GLU A 381 20.84 22.24 6.42
CA GLU A 381 19.44 22.23 6.00
C GLU A 381 19.31 21.53 4.65
N ARG A 382 18.31 20.66 4.53
CA ARG A 382 17.95 19.98 3.29
C ARG A 382 16.42 19.89 3.18
N SER A 383 15.92 20.01 1.96
CA SER A 383 14.50 19.78 1.66
C SER A 383 14.34 19.09 0.31
N THR A 384 13.24 18.43 0.14
CA THR A 384 12.85 17.80 -1.14
C THR A 384 11.35 17.95 -1.34
N PRO A 385 10.89 18.27 -2.55
CA PRO A 385 9.48 18.25 -2.89
C PRO A 385 8.95 16.83 -3.16
N PHE A 386 9.85 15.88 -3.47
CA PHE A 386 9.51 14.51 -3.83
C PHE A 386 10.52 13.53 -3.24
N MET A 387 10.04 12.38 -2.80
CA MET A 387 10.88 11.28 -2.35
C MET A 387 11.18 10.32 -3.50
N ARG A 388 12.26 9.57 -3.41
CA ARG A 388 12.63 8.53 -4.38
C ARG A 388 11.55 7.45 -4.43
N GLY A 389 11.27 6.95 -5.64
CA GLY A 389 10.22 5.99 -5.92
C GLY A 389 8.82 6.61 -5.97
N SER A 390 8.66 7.94 -5.81
CA SER A 390 7.40 8.64 -6.08
C SER A 390 7.09 8.71 -7.58
N PRO A 391 5.86 9.04 -7.98
CA PRO A 391 5.54 9.26 -9.40
C PRO A 391 6.40 10.32 -10.07
N HIS A 392 6.87 11.32 -9.33
CA HIS A 392 7.72 12.40 -9.83
C HIS A 392 9.23 12.09 -9.78
N ALA A 393 9.63 11.03 -9.09
CA ALA A 393 11.00 10.51 -9.03
C ALA A 393 10.95 8.97 -9.09
N PRO A 394 10.39 8.39 -10.17
CA PRO A 394 10.05 6.98 -10.25
C PRO A 394 11.32 6.11 -10.30
N LEU A 395 11.18 4.87 -9.88
CA LEU A 395 12.17 3.85 -10.19
C LEU A 395 11.99 3.41 -11.64
N ASP A 396 13.10 3.17 -12.30
CA ASP A 396 13.17 2.35 -13.52
C ASP A 396 13.21 0.86 -13.16
N TRP A 397 13.30 0.01 -14.20
CA TRP A 397 13.38 -1.43 -14.01
C TRP A 397 14.65 -1.87 -13.27
N ASP A 398 15.76 -1.18 -13.44
CA ASP A 398 17.02 -1.51 -12.77
C ASP A 398 16.95 -1.17 -11.27
N GLY A 399 16.39 -0.01 -10.92
CA GLY A 399 16.14 0.36 -9.53
C GLY A 399 15.14 -0.59 -8.84
N LEU A 400 14.11 -1.04 -9.56
CA LEU A 400 13.16 -2.03 -9.06
C LEU A 400 13.84 -3.40 -8.88
N GLN A 401 14.68 -3.81 -9.83
CA GLN A 401 15.45 -5.06 -9.71
C GLN A 401 16.35 -5.05 -8.49
N GLN A 402 17.03 -3.93 -8.21
CA GLN A 402 17.89 -3.81 -7.03
C GLN A 402 17.05 -3.95 -5.73
N LYS A 403 15.92 -3.25 -5.64
CA LYS A 403 14.99 -3.41 -4.50
C LYS A 403 14.57 -4.88 -4.31
N MET A 404 14.19 -5.54 -5.39
CA MET A 404 13.78 -6.96 -5.33
C MET A 404 14.95 -7.87 -4.94
N ALA A 405 16.16 -7.61 -5.46
CA ALA A 405 17.35 -8.39 -5.12
C ALA A 405 17.70 -8.30 -3.63
N ASP A 406 17.59 -7.11 -3.06
CA ASP A 406 17.83 -6.89 -1.62
C ASP A 406 16.77 -7.60 -0.75
N LEU A 407 15.55 -7.74 -1.27
CA LEU A 407 14.42 -8.33 -0.54
C LEU A 407 14.36 -9.87 -0.62
N ILE A 408 14.53 -10.44 -1.81
CA ILE A 408 14.31 -11.88 -2.08
C ILE A 408 15.52 -12.60 -2.71
N GLY A 409 16.64 -11.91 -2.85
CA GLY A 409 17.85 -12.40 -3.48
C GLY A 409 17.85 -12.26 -5.00
N ALA A 410 19.03 -12.06 -5.60
CA ALA A 410 19.21 -11.69 -7.01
C ALA A 410 18.58 -12.69 -8.00
N SER A 411 18.71 -14.00 -7.76
CA SER A 411 18.16 -15.03 -8.66
C SER A 411 16.62 -14.96 -8.70
N ARG A 412 15.97 -14.90 -7.53
CA ARG A 412 14.51 -14.84 -7.44
C ARG A 412 13.97 -13.51 -7.96
N ALA A 413 14.69 -12.42 -7.75
CA ALA A 413 14.36 -11.10 -8.31
C ALA A 413 14.34 -11.11 -9.83
N ALA A 414 15.35 -11.75 -10.46
CA ALA A 414 15.39 -11.90 -11.91
C ALA A 414 14.22 -12.75 -12.45
N ASP A 415 13.80 -13.80 -11.72
CA ASP A 415 12.63 -14.60 -12.09
C ASP A 415 11.34 -13.78 -12.00
N VAL A 416 11.13 -13.03 -10.91
CA VAL A 416 9.99 -12.14 -10.73
C VAL A 416 9.92 -11.13 -11.86
N MET A 417 11.04 -10.48 -12.18
CA MET A 417 11.11 -9.49 -13.25
C MET A 417 10.71 -10.08 -14.61
N ARG A 418 11.28 -11.22 -14.99
CA ARG A 418 10.94 -11.88 -16.27
C ARG A 418 9.44 -12.20 -16.32
N ASN A 419 8.92 -12.77 -15.25
CA ASN A 419 7.52 -13.20 -15.18
C ASN A 419 6.55 -12.02 -15.24
N ALA A 420 6.86 -10.91 -14.56
CA ALA A 420 6.04 -9.71 -14.60
C ALA A 420 6.07 -9.03 -15.98
N ARG A 421 7.25 -8.90 -16.60
CA ARG A 421 7.39 -8.31 -17.94
C ARG A 421 6.69 -9.12 -19.03
N SER A 422 6.58 -10.44 -18.86
CA SER A 422 5.88 -11.32 -19.82
C SER A 422 4.38 -11.40 -19.56
N PHE A 423 3.86 -10.76 -18.52
CA PHE A 423 2.45 -10.79 -18.15
C PHE A 423 1.64 -9.83 -19.04
N ASN A 424 1.32 -10.27 -20.25
CA ASN A 424 0.55 -9.52 -21.27
C ASN A 424 -0.05 -10.47 -22.32
N GLY A 425 -0.93 -9.93 -23.16
CA GLY A 425 -1.50 -10.62 -24.31
C GLY A 425 -2.67 -11.53 -24.00
N SER A 426 -3.12 -12.24 -25.01
CA SER A 426 -4.33 -13.08 -24.98
C SER A 426 -4.15 -14.46 -24.30
N GLN A 427 -2.96 -14.77 -23.80
CA GLN A 427 -2.70 -16.03 -23.11
C GLN A 427 -3.49 -16.08 -21.78
N ALA A 428 -3.89 -17.28 -21.38
CA ALA A 428 -4.62 -17.47 -20.12
C ALA A 428 -3.75 -17.03 -18.92
N ALA A 429 -4.25 -16.11 -18.11
CA ALA A 429 -3.52 -15.57 -16.95
C ALA A 429 -3.13 -16.68 -15.96
N GLY A 430 -4.00 -17.69 -15.75
CA GLY A 430 -3.74 -18.83 -14.87
C GLY A 430 -2.54 -19.69 -15.26
N ASP A 431 -2.14 -19.67 -16.52
CA ASP A 431 -0.99 -20.42 -17.02
C ASP A 431 0.32 -19.64 -16.90
N GLN A 432 0.26 -18.36 -16.57
CA GLN A 432 1.44 -17.51 -16.54
C GLN A 432 2.34 -17.79 -15.34
N PRO A 433 3.67 -17.70 -15.54
CA PRO A 433 4.63 -17.95 -14.47
C PRO A 433 4.46 -17.04 -13.26
N ALA A 434 4.03 -15.78 -13.46
CA ALA A 434 3.75 -14.85 -12.37
C ALA A 434 2.63 -15.35 -11.44
N VAL A 435 1.52 -15.83 -12.01
CA VAL A 435 0.40 -16.39 -11.25
C VAL A 435 0.80 -17.69 -10.57
N ARG A 436 1.44 -18.61 -11.30
CA ARG A 436 1.94 -19.88 -10.73
C ARG A 436 2.90 -19.62 -9.56
N MET A 437 3.86 -18.69 -9.72
CA MET A 437 4.79 -18.32 -8.66
C MET A 437 4.05 -17.85 -7.38
N ALA A 438 3.02 -17.01 -7.52
CA ALA A 438 2.22 -16.53 -6.40
C ALA A 438 1.46 -17.67 -5.72
N TYR A 439 0.83 -18.54 -6.51
CA TYR A 439 0.09 -19.70 -6.00
C TYR A 439 1.01 -20.73 -5.32
N ASP A 440 2.08 -21.13 -5.98
CA ASP A 440 3.01 -22.14 -5.47
C ASP A 440 3.64 -21.67 -4.16
N ALA A 441 4.06 -20.39 -4.09
CA ALA A 441 4.62 -19.82 -2.87
C ALA A 441 3.59 -19.78 -1.73
N THR A 442 2.32 -19.51 -2.03
CA THR A 442 1.23 -19.47 -1.04
C THR A 442 0.85 -20.87 -0.59
N LEU A 443 0.69 -21.82 -1.54
CA LEU A 443 0.17 -23.16 -1.24
C LEU A 443 1.23 -24.12 -0.71
N ALA A 444 2.50 -24.05 -1.18
CA ALA A 444 3.55 -24.94 -0.71
C ALA A 444 3.80 -24.82 0.79
N ARG A 445 3.62 -23.62 1.34
CA ARG A 445 3.81 -23.36 2.78
C ARG A 445 2.62 -23.75 3.65
N SER A 446 1.42 -23.90 3.05
CA SER A 446 0.22 -24.38 3.76
C SER A 446 0.37 -25.82 4.28
N PHE A 447 1.27 -26.63 3.69
CA PHE A 447 1.51 -28.03 4.09
C PHE A 447 2.58 -28.17 5.19
N ILE A 448 3.49 -27.21 5.34
CA ILE A 448 4.63 -27.32 6.29
C ILE A 448 4.16 -27.08 7.73
N SER A 449 3.04 -26.38 7.94
CA SER A 449 2.58 -25.98 9.27
C SER A 449 1.79 -27.06 10.04
N VAL A 450 1.44 -28.19 9.42
CA VAL A 450 0.62 -29.25 10.06
C VAL A 450 1.48 -30.37 10.66
N SER A 451 2.78 -30.42 10.35
CA SER A 451 3.66 -31.56 10.74
C SER A 451 4.66 -31.32 11.86
N CYS A 452 4.63 -30.18 12.54
CA CYS A 452 5.57 -29.87 13.61
C CYS A 452 4.90 -29.19 14.81
N GLU A 453 4.01 -29.87 15.51
CA GLU A 453 3.70 -29.66 16.94
C GLU A 453 2.73 -30.77 17.38
N THR A 454 3.30 -31.95 17.66
CA THR A 454 2.70 -32.95 18.60
C THR A 454 3.68 -33.17 19.73
#